data_420d99bccd99b4b8fb54c6567b930f5c
#
_entry.id   420d99bccd99b4b8fb54c6567b930f5c
#
_cell.length_a   1.000
_cell.length_b   1.000
_cell.length_c   1.000
_cell.angle_alpha   90.00
_cell.angle_beta   90.00
_cell.angle_gamma   90.00
#
_symmetry.space_group_name_H-M   'P 1'
#
loop_
_entity.id
_entity.type
_entity.pdbx_description
1 polymer ?
#
loop_
_entity_poly.entity_id
_entity_poly.type
_entity_poly.pdbx_seq_one_letter_code
_entity_poly.pdbx_strand_id
1 'polypeptide(L)'
;EESAVDFDAEKYKKDEANNAINESWLPISTKYYLFLSGTPFRAINNGEFIEEQIFNWTYSDEQRAKAEWKGSNNPYQALPRMVMLTYSMPDEIQEVAKQGEFDEFDLNLFFAAEGKGENACFKYENEVQKWLDLIRGGYLPASIDDLKLGQDKRPPMPFSDTRLLNVLSHTLWFLPNVASCFAMANLLKQRQNKFYHDYKVVVCAGTAAGIGLDALHPVQANMGDPLETKTITLTCGKLTTGVTVKPWTGIFMLRNLKSPETYFQAAFRVQSPWEVKNEEGSKTIMKNECYVFDFALDRALWQISDYSCRLDINESNP
;
A
#
# COMPACT_ATOMS: atom_id res chain seq x y z
N GLU A 1 -24.05 4.71 -17.76
CA GLU A 1 -22.67 5.15 -17.45
C GLU A 1 -22.50 5.10 -15.92
N GLU A 2 -22.28 3.90 -15.40
CA GLU A 2 -21.97 3.70 -13.99
C GLU A 2 -20.48 4.00 -13.81
N SER A 3 -20.20 5.03 -13.03
CA SER A 3 -18.83 5.42 -12.69
C SER A 3 -18.12 4.27 -11.97
N ALA A 4 -17.05 3.77 -12.57
CA ALA A 4 -16.21 2.67 -12.07
C ALA A 4 -15.45 2.99 -10.75
N VAL A 5 -15.79 4.06 -10.06
CA VAL A 5 -14.97 4.64 -8.98
C VAL A 5 -15.28 4.06 -7.61
N ASP A 6 -16.45 3.45 -7.39
CA ASP A 6 -16.87 3.03 -6.04
C ASP A 6 -17.44 1.61 -5.92
N PHE A 7 -17.30 0.80 -6.95
CA PHE A 7 -17.97 -0.52 -6.94
C PHE A 7 -17.46 -1.43 -5.81
N ASP A 8 -16.19 -1.35 -5.46
CA ASP A 8 -15.61 -2.16 -4.37
C ASP A 8 -15.90 -1.58 -2.98
N ALA A 9 -15.93 -0.26 -2.83
CA ALA A 9 -16.20 0.38 -1.53
C ALA A 9 -17.68 0.27 -1.11
N GLU A 10 -18.63 0.38 -2.06
CA GLU A 10 -20.04 0.17 -1.76
C GLU A 10 -20.41 -1.30 -1.55
N LYS A 11 -19.76 -2.21 -2.27
CA LYS A 11 -19.92 -3.64 -2.05
C LYS A 11 -19.32 -4.05 -0.71
N TYR A 12 -18.16 -3.49 -0.34
CA TYR A 12 -17.58 -3.67 0.99
C TYR A 12 -18.48 -3.11 2.10
N LYS A 13 -19.06 -1.91 1.90
CA LYS A 13 -20.05 -1.34 2.83
C LYS A 13 -21.32 -2.18 2.94
N LYS A 14 -21.80 -2.78 1.84
CA LYS A 14 -22.94 -3.71 1.85
C LYS A 14 -22.58 -5.03 2.51
N ASP A 15 -21.39 -5.56 2.28
CA ASP A 15 -20.94 -6.79 2.91
C ASP A 15 -20.64 -6.60 4.40
N GLU A 16 -20.12 -5.42 4.83
CA GLU A 16 -20.02 -5.07 6.25
C GLU A 16 -21.41 -4.83 6.88
N ALA A 17 -22.34 -4.18 6.19
CA ALA A 17 -23.71 -4.01 6.68
C ALA A 17 -24.49 -5.33 6.73
N ASN A 18 -24.21 -6.26 5.81
CA ASN A 18 -24.78 -7.61 5.81
C ASN A 18 -24.04 -8.56 6.78
N ASN A 19 -22.78 -8.28 7.09
CA ASN A 19 -21.97 -8.97 8.10
C ASN A 19 -22.03 -8.29 9.48
N ALA A 20 -22.84 -7.27 9.68
CA ALA A 20 -23.28 -6.89 11.01
C ALA A 20 -23.99 -8.11 11.59
N ILE A 21 -23.20 -8.95 12.26
CA ILE A 21 -23.67 -10.17 12.90
C ILE A 21 -24.73 -9.71 13.90
N ASN A 22 -25.98 -9.94 13.54
CA ASN A 22 -27.05 -9.68 14.44
C ASN A 22 -26.84 -10.62 15.63
N GLU A 23 -26.59 -10.08 16.80
CA GLU A 23 -26.34 -10.86 18.03
C GLU A 23 -27.39 -11.94 18.28
N SER A 24 -28.62 -11.73 17.76
CA SER A 24 -29.69 -12.72 17.78
C SER A 24 -29.40 -14.01 16.99
N TRP A 25 -28.41 -14.01 16.11
CA TRP A 25 -28.03 -15.16 15.26
C TRP A 25 -26.83 -15.93 15.83
N LEU A 26 -26.16 -15.38 16.83
CA LEU A 26 -25.06 -16.08 17.49
C LEU A 26 -25.62 -17.01 18.57
N PRO A 27 -25.44 -18.32 18.45
CA PRO A 27 -25.87 -19.28 19.47
C PRO A 27 -24.98 -19.24 20.73
N ILE A 28 -24.11 -18.24 20.85
CA ILE A 28 -23.15 -18.10 21.94
C ILE A 28 -23.59 -16.98 22.85
N SER A 29 -23.92 -17.30 24.10
CA SER A 29 -24.13 -16.35 25.17
C SER A 29 -22.80 -16.08 25.88
N THR A 30 -22.39 -14.82 25.94
CA THR A 30 -21.15 -14.42 26.62
C THR A 30 -21.40 -13.22 27.55
N LYS A 31 -20.60 -13.12 28.60
CA LYS A 31 -20.63 -11.96 29.51
C LYS A 31 -19.74 -10.81 29.06
N TYR A 32 -18.77 -11.10 28.18
CA TYR A 32 -17.77 -10.13 27.77
C TYR A 32 -17.50 -10.28 26.28
N TYR A 33 -17.33 -9.13 25.60
CA TYR A 33 -17.00 -9.04 24.19
C TYR A 33 -15.66 -8.31 24.06
N LEU A 34 -14.77 -8.82 23.20
CA LEU A 34 -13.55 -8.16 22.79
C LEU A 34 -13.64 -7.84 21.30
N PHE A 35 -13.64 -6.57 20.98
CA PHE A 35 -13.62 -6.07 19.62
C PHE A 35 -12.18 -5.69 19.25
N LEU A 36 -11.69 -6.20 18.12
CA LEU A 36 -10.35 -5.92 17.61
C LEU A 36 -10.48 -5.24 16.26
N SER A 37 -9.87 -4.07 16.11
CA SER A 37 -9.83 -3.33 14.85
C SER A 37 -8.46 -2.68 14.68
N GLY A 38 -7.88 -2.75 13.47
CA GLY A 38 -6.70 -1.99 13.09
C GLY A 38 -7.02 -0.52 12.73
N THR A 39 -8.31 -0.20 12.58
CA THR A 39 -8.80 1.14 12.19
C THR A 39 -10.13 1.41 12.91
N PRO A 40 -10.10 1.73 14.21
CA PRO A 40 -11.28 1.79 15.07
C PRO A 40 -12.13 3.07 14.91
N PHE A 41 -11.82 3.94 13.94
CA PHE A 41 -12.35 5.30 13.83
C PHE A 41 -13.88 5.39 13.82
N ARG A 42 -14.57 4.43 13.15
CA ARG A 42 -16.03 4.42 13.10
C ARG A 42 -16.64 4.13 14.46
N ALA A 43 -16.14 3.13 15.16
CA ALA A 43 -16.62 2.74 16.47
C ALA A 43 -16.42 3.86 17.49
N ILE A 44 -15.28 4.55 17.43
CA ILE A 44 -14.98 5.72 18.26
C ILE A 44 -15.92 6.89 17.92
N ASN A 45 -16.03 7.24 16.64
CA ASN A 45 -16.85 8.38 16.20
C ASN A 45 -18.35 8.18 16.43
N ASN A 46 -18.83 6.95 16.39
CA ASN A 46 -20.24 6.61 16.62
C ASN A 46 -20.60 6.57 18.11
N GLY A 47 -19.62 6.69 19.02
CA GLY A 47 -19.85 6.63 20.46
C GLY A 47 -20.29 5.25 20.96
N GLU A 48 -19.95 4.18 20.20
CA GLU A 48 -20.28 2.80 20.59
C GLU A 48 -19.50 2.35 21.83
N PHE A 49 -18.36 2.99 22.10
CA PHE A 49 -17.47 2.69 23.22
C PHE A 49 -17.11 3.98 23.96
N ILE A 50 -17.05 3.91 25.26
CA ILE A 50 -16.48 4.98 26.09
C ILE A 50 -14.95 4.82 26.16
N GLU A 51 -14.22 5.89 26.37
CA GLU A 51 -12.75 5.94 26.33
C GLU A 51 -12.11 4.89 27.24
N GLU A 52 -12.66 4.69 28.42
CA GLU A 52 -12.16 3.72 29.40
C GLU A 52 -12.29 2.25 28.95
N GLN A 53 -13.08 1.99 27.91
CA GLN A 53 -13.25 0.66 27.33
C GLN A 53 -12.32 0.41 26.14
N ILE A 54 -11.58 1.44 25.70
CA ILE A 54 -10.73 1.38 24.52
C ILE A 54 -9.27 1.22 24.93
N PHE A 55 -8.64 0.15 24.53
CA PHE A 55 -7.19 0.02 24.56
C PHE A 55 -6.63 0.34 23.18
N ASN A 56 -5.92 1.47 23.08
CA ASN A 56 -5.29 1.91 21.85
C ASN A 56 -3.79 1.57 21.88
N TRP A 57 -3.32 0.92 20.83
CA TRP A 57 -1.90 0.58 20.62
C TRP A 57 -1.51 0.91 19.20
N THR A 58 -0.77 1.98 19.04
CA THR A 58 -0.42 2.55 17.73
C THR A 58 0.91 2.00 17.19
N TYR A 59 1.18 2.27 15.92
CA TYR A 59 2.49 2.02 15.32
C TYR A 59 3.63 2.70 16.12
N SER A 60 3.43 3.92 16.59
CA SER A 60 4.42 4.65 17.39
C SER A 60 4.69 3.96 18.74
N ASP A 61 3.66 3.39 19.36
CA ASP A 61 3.80 2.62 20.60
C ASP A 61 4.59 1.34 20.37
N GLU A 62 4.34 0.62 19.27
CA GLU A 62 5.11 -0.56 18.88
C GLU A 62 6.59 -0.23 18.69
N GLN A 63 6.91 0.84 17.94
CA GLN A 63 8.30 1.24 17.68
C GLN A 63 8.99 1.71 18.97
N ARG A 64 8.28 2.41 19.84
CA ARG A 64 8.78 2.81 21.17
C ARG A 64 9.05 1.58 22.04
N ALA A 65 8.11 0.65 22.13
CA ALA A 65 8.27 -0.59 22.87
C ALA A 65 9.46 -1.41 22.34
N LYS A 66 9.66 -1.45 21.01
CA LYS A 66 10.82 -2.08 20.39
C LYS A 66 12.14 -1.45 20.81
N ALA A 67 12.20 -0.11 20.85
CA ALA A 67 13.42 0.64 21.18
C ALA A 67 13.75 0.58 22.68
N GLU A 68 12.75 0.60 23.54
CA GLU A 68 12.90 0.66 25.00
C GLU A 68 13.00 -0.71 25.69
N TRP A 69 12.85 -1.79 24.94
CA TRP A 69 12.90 -3.15 25.49
C TRP A 69 14.25 -3.47 26.13
N LYS A 70 14.21 -3.88 27.42
CA LYS A 70 15.42 -4.17 28.19
C LYS A 70 15.72 -5.66 28.38
N GLY A 71 14.81 -6.54 27.94
CA GLY A 71 14.96 -7.98 28.05
C GLY A 71 15.77 -8.60 26.91
N SER A 72 16.26 -9.82 27.10
CA SER A 72 17.01 -10.56 26.06
C SER A 72 16.13 -10.96 24.85
N ASN A 73 14.83 -11.17 25.07
CA ASN A 73 13.90 -11.60 24.03
C ASN A 73 12.89 -10.48 23.74
N ASN A 74 13.25 -9.59 22.84
CA ASN A 74 12.36 -8.51 22.44
C ASN A 74 11.26 -9.03 21.50
N PRO A 75 9.97 -9.08 21.92
CA PRO A 75 8.88 -9.57 21.08
C PRO A 75 8.58 -8.68 19.88
N TYR A 76 9.01 -7.41 19.92
CA TYR A 76 8.83 -6.42 18.83
C TYR A 76 10.02 -6.38 17.88
N GLN A 77 11.08 -7.14 18.12
CA GLN A 77 12.35 -7.01 17.38
C GLN A 77 12.18 -7.20 15.87
N ALA A 78 11.31 -8.11 15.46
CA ALA A 78 11.06 -8.42 14.05
C ALA A 78 10.11 -7.43 13.34
N LEU A 79 9.47 -6.52 14.07
CA LEU A 79 8.61 -5.50 13.47
C LEU A 79 9.45 -4.52 12.64
N PRO A 80 9.20 -4.37 11.32
CA PRO A 80 9.96 -3.45 10.50
C PRO A 80 9.59 -2.01 10.81
N ARG A 81 10.56 -1.11 10.67
CA ARG A 81 10.30 0.33 10.66
C ARG A 81 9.67 0.71 9.33
N MET A 82 8.57 1.44 9.35
CA MET A 82 7.93 1.97 8.14
C MET A 82 8.58 3.28 7.74
N VAL A 83 9.01 3.35 6.49
CA VAL A 83 9.57 4.55 5.86
C VAL A 83 8.63 4.98 4.75
N MET A 84 8.07 6.18 4.86
CA MET A 84 7.25 6.77 3.83
C MET A 84 8.11 7.70 2.96
N LEU A 85 8.12 7.45 1.67
CA LEU A 85 8.80 8.26 0.67
C LEU A 85 7.77 8.86 -0.27
N THR A 86 7.70 10.18 -0.28
CA THR A 86 6.77 10.94 -1.11
C THR A 86 7.54 11.65 -2.21
N TYR A 87 6.95 11.66 -3.41
CA TYR A 87 7.57 12.22 -4.61
C TYR A 87 6.66 13.25 -5.23
N SER A 88 7.21 14.42 -5.52
CA SER A 88 6.58 15.35 -6.44
C SER A 88 6.88 14.90 -7.87
N MET A 89 5.85 14.77 -8.69
CA MET A 89 6.03 14.37 -10.09
C MET A 89 6.57 15.53 -10.90
N PRO A 90 7.46 15.28 -11.89
CA PRO A 90 7.91 16.33 -12.81
C PRO A 90 6.74 16.95 -13.59
N ASP A 91 6.80 18.24 -13.90
CA ASP A 91 5.74 18.99 -14.59
C ASP A 91 5.28 18.31 -15.89
N GLU A 92 6.23 17.79 -16.68
CA GLU A 92 5.95 17.08 -17.92
C GLU A 92 5.09 15.81 -17.75
N ILE A 93 5.10 15.22 -16.54
CA ILE A 93 4.27 14.06 -16.19
C ILE A 93 2.97 14.54 -15.56
N GLN A 94 3.01 15.66 -14.82
CA GLN A 94 1.82 16.19 -14.14
C GLN A 94 0.78 16.77 -15.10
N GLU A 95 1.20 17.35 -16.25
CA GLU A 95 0.32 18.09 -17.15
C GLU A 95 -0.93 17.33 -17.59
N VAL A 96 -0.84 16.03 -17.78
CA VAL A 96 -1.96 15.18 -18.22
C VAL A 96 -2.96 14.87 -17.13
N ALA A 97 -2.58 15.07 -15.87
CA ALA A 97 -3.38 14.70 -14.70
C ALA A 97 -3.71 15.87 -13.77
N LYS A 98 -3.39 17.09 -14.17
CA LYS A 98 -3.84 18.33 -13.50
C LYS A 98 -5.28 18.58 -13.90
N GLN A 99 -6.24 18.25 -13.06
CA GLN A 99 -7.65 18.60 -13.22
C GLN A 99 -8.25 19.01 -11.89
N GLY A 100 -9.11 20.04 -11.93
CA GLY A 100 -9.85 20.56 -10.79
C GLY A 100 -9.49 22.00 -10.45
N GLU A 101 -10.22 22.60 -9.50
CA GLU A 101 -10.04 23.99 -9.06
C GLU A 101 -8.67 24.27 -8.40
N PHE A 102 -7.90 23.22 -8.04
CA PHE A 102 -6.67 23.33 -7.26
C PHE A 102 -5.40 22.79 -7.97
N ASP A 103 -5.46 22.47 -9.27
CA ASP A 103 -4.33 21.92 -10.03
C ASP A 103 -3.61 20.71 -9.33
N GLU A 104 -4.33 19.98 -8.50
CA GLU A 104 -3.78 18.81 -7.79
C GLU A 104 -3.54 17.65 -8.76
N PHE A 105 -2.43 16.93 -8.54
CA PHE A 105 -2.11 15.75 -9.33
C PHE A 105 -3.04 14.58 -8.96
N ASP A 106 -3.84 14.14 -9.93
CA ASP A 106 -4.80 13.05 -9.77
C ASP A 106 -4.24 11.70 -10.25
N LEU A 107 -3.83 10.85 -9.31
CA LEU A 107 -3.33 9.50 -9.60
C LEU A 107 -4.40 8.61 -10.27
N ASN A 108 -5.70 8.79 -9.96
CA ASN A 108 -6.75 7.99 -10.58
C ASN A 108 -6.91 8.37 -12.06
N LEU A 109 -6.73 9.64 -12.39
CA LEU A 109 -6.72 10.10 -13.77
C LEU A 109 -5.43 9.67 -14.48
N PHE A 110 -4.29 9.83 -13.84
CA PHE A 110 -2.98 9.48 -14.39
C PHE A 110 -2.90 7.99 -14.76
N PHE A 111 -3.33 7.11 -13.86
CA PHE A 111 -3.38 5.67 -14.09
C PHE A 111 -4.73 5.18 -14.64
N ALA A 112 -5.53 6.08 -15.24
CA ALA A 112 -6.76 5.67 -15.90
C ALA A 112 -6.46 4.76 -17.08
N ALA A 113 -7.20 3.65 -17.17
CA ALA A 113 -7.00 2.66 -18.21
C ALA A 113 -8.35 2.22 -18.79
N GLU A 114 -8.30 1.70 -20.02
CA GLU A 114 -9.42 1.14 -20.75
C GLU A 114 -9.08 -0.26 -21.26
N GLY A 115 -10.08 -0.98 -21.72
CA GLY A 115 -9.92 -2.36 -22.17
C GLY A 115 -9.98 -3.38 -21.03
N LYS A 116 -9.77 -4.64 -21.36
CA LYS A 116 -9.83 -5.78 -20.41
C LYS A 116 -8.70 -6.77 -20.70
N GLY A 117 -8.13 -7.35 -19.65
CA GLY A 117 -7.11 -8.40 -19.77
C GLY A 117 -5.92 -7.95 -20.63
N GLU A 118 -5.57 -8.73 -21.62
CA GLU A 118 -4.44 -8.46 -22.52
C GLU A 118 -4.63 -7.22 -23.40
N ASN A 119 -5.87 -6.75 -23.58
CA ASN A 119 -6.19 -5.53 -24.34
C ASN A 119 -6.30 -4.28 -23.47
N ALA A 120 -6.01 -4.40 -22.19
CA ALA A 120 -6.03 -3.24 -21.30
C ALA A 120 -4.80 -2.36 -21.57
N CYS A 121 -5.02 -1.05 -21.70
CA CYS A 121 -3.97 -0.04 -21.89
C CYS A 121 -4.28 1.21 -21.10
N PHE A 122 -3.26 1.98 -20.74
CA PHE A 122 -3.45 3.27 -20.09
C PHE A 122 -3.89 4.33 -21.10
N LYS A 123 -4.74 5.26 -20.66
CA LYS A 123 -5.12 6.42 -21.48
C LYS A 123 -3.93 7.33 -21.76
N TYR A 124 -3.00 7.41 -20.81
CA TYR A 124 -1.77 8.19 -20.86
C TYR A 124 -0.55 7.28 -20.80
N GLU A 125 -0.49 6.29 -21.70
CA GLU A 125 0.54 5.23 -21.63
C GLU A 125 1.96 5.80 -21.72
N ASN A 126 2.19 6.83 -22.54
CA ASN A 126 3.49 7.47 -22.66
C ASN A 126 3.96 8.11 -21.34
N GLU A 127 3.06 8.77 -20.65
CA GLU A 127 3.34 9.44 -19.36
C GLU A 127 3.54 8.40 -18.26
N VAL A 128 2.75 7.34 -18.25
CA VAL A 128 2.97 6.21 -17.33
C VAL A 128 4.31 5.52 -17.63
N GLN A 129 4.71 5.41 -18.90
CA GLN A 129 6.05 4.91 -19.27
C GLN A 129 7.16 5.82 -18.74
N LYS A 130 7.03 7.15 -18.88
CA LYS A 130 7.98 8.12 -18.30
C LYS A 130 8.08 7.95 -16.78
N TRP A 131 6.95 7.73 -16.10
CA TRP A 131 6.93 7.44 -14.67
C TRP A 131 7.66 6.13 -14.33
N LEU A 132 7.45 5.05 -15.10
CA LEU A 132 8.20 3.80 -14.92
C LEU A 132 9.71 4.02 -15.09
N ASP A 133 10.11 4.83 -16.06
CA ASP A 133 11.51 5.17 -16.29
C ASP A 133 12.06 6.07 -15.15
N LEU A 134 11.25 6.98 -14.61
CA LEU A 134 11.60 7.83 -13.46
C LEU A 134 11.91 6.97 -12.22
N ILE A 135 11.01 6.08 -11.82
CA ILE A 135 11.21 5.25 -10.62
C ILE A 135 12.38 4.26 -10.75
N ARG A 136 12.80 3.97 -11.98
CA ARG A 136 14.00 3.20 -12.32
C ARG A 136 15.26 4.05 -12.46
N GLY A 137 15.15 5.37 -12.36
CA GLY A 137 16.26 6.30 -12.55
C GLY A 137 16.72 6.49 -14.00
N GLY A 138 15.94 5.99 -14.97
CA GLY A 138 16.21 6.14 -16.39
C GLY A 138 15.75 7.48 -16.99
N TYR A 139 14.85 8.17 -16.30
CA TYR A 139 14.36 9.49 -16.67
C TYR A 139 14.87 10.53 -15.68
N LEU A 140 15.66 11.45 -16.15
CA LEU A 140 16.11 12.61 -15.38
C LEU A 140 15.34 13.83 -15.90
N PRO A 141 14.43 14.42 -15.11
CA PRO A 141 13.79 15.67 -15.50
C PRO A 141 14.85 16.75 -15.69
N ALA A 142 14.73 17.49 -16.77
CA ALA A 142 15.68 18.55 -17.18
C ALA A 142 15.53 19.85 -16.39
N SER A 143 14.87 19.88 -15.24
CA SER A 143 14.71 21.09 -14.46
C SER A 143 16.04 21.53 -13.83
N ILE A 144 16.38 22.83 -14.02
CA ILE A 144 17.61 23.45 -13.48
C ILE A 144 17.62 23.39 -11.94
N ASP A 145 16.45 23.38 -11.31
CA ASP A 145 16.32 23.32 -9.86
C ASP A 145 16.65 21.92 -9.30
N ASP A 146 16.38 20.87 -10.05
CA ASP A 146 16.79 19.51 -9.73
C ASP A 146 18.30 19.30 -9.85
N LEU A 147 18.97 20.02 -10.73
CA LEU A 147 20.44 20.01 -10.85
C LEU A 147 21.12 20.73 -9.68
N LYS A 148 20.44 21.71 -9.06
CA LYS A 148 20.97 22.46 -7.89
C LYS A 148 20.84 21.69 -6.58
N LEU A 149 19.88 20.77 -6.48
CA LEU A 149 19.80 19.82 -5.38
C LEU A 149 20.84 18.72 -5.64
N GLY A 150 21.96 18.76 -4.93
CA GLY A 150 23.00 17.71 -5.03
C GLY A 150 22.40 16.32 -4.87
N GLN A 151 23.03 15.29 -5.47
CA GLN A 151 22.57 13.90 -5.45
C GLN A 151 22.19 13.38 -4.06
N ASP A 152 22.87 13.89 -3.01
CA ASP A 152 22.65 13.49 -1.61
C ASP A 152 21.35 14.02 -0.99
N LYS A 153 20.66 14.95 -1.64
CA LYS A 153 19.40 15.56 -1.13
C LYS A 153 18.15 15.07 -1.83
N ARG A 154 18.29 14.25 -2.86
CA ARG A 154 17.12 13.66 -3.56
C ARG A 154 16.61 12.44 -2.81
N PRO A 155 15.28 12.26 -2.69
CA PRO A 155 14.74 11.03 -2.16
C PRO A 155 15.20 9.86 -3.05
N PRO A 156 15.57 8.72 -2.44
CA PRO A 156 16.04 7.56 -3.19
C PRO A 156 14.92 7.03 -4.09
N MET A 157 15.20 6.83 -5.39
CA MET A 157 14.24 6.25 -6.31
C MET A 157 14.13 4.73 -6.10
N PRO A 158 12.92 4.16 -6.14
CA PRO A 158 12.66 2.79 -5.73
C PRO A 158 13.54 1.73 -6.39
N PHE A 159 13.74 1.83 -7.71
CA PHE A 159 14.43 0.81 -8.50
C PHE A 159 15.78 1.27 -9.07
N SER A 160 16.34 2.36 -8.59
CA SER A 160 17.68 2.83 -8.97
C SER A 160 18.63 3.03 -7.80
N ASP A 161 18.11 3.35 -6.64
CA ASP A 161 18.91 3.45 -5.43
C ASP A 161 19.24 2.04 -4.93
N THR A 162 20.53 1.75 -4.78
CA THR A 162 21.01 0.41 -4.36
C THR A 162 20.51 0.01 -2.98
N ARG A 163 20.25 0.98 -2.10
CA ARG A 163 19.69 0.73 -0.75
C ARG A 163 18.27 0.18 -0.83
N LEU A 164 17.47 0.67 -1.79
CA LEU A 164 16.08 0.25 -2.00
C LEU A 164 15.99 -0.98 -2.91
N LEU A 165 16.76 -1.00 -4.00
CA LEU A 165 16.72 -2.07 -4.99
C LEU A 165 16.93 -3.47 -4.37
N ASN A 166 17.83 -3.57 -3.39
CA ASN A 166 18.15 -4.82 -2.71
C ASN A 166 17.02 -5.32 -1.78
N VAL A 167 16.15 -4.43 -1.32
CA VAL A 167 15.06 -4.78 -0.41
C VAL A 167 13.70 -4.86 -1.10
N LEU A 168 13.56 -4.35 -2.33
CA LEU A 168 12.32 -4.34 -3.08
C LEU A 168 12.15 -5.55 -4.00
N SER A 169 12.52 -6.73 -3.53
CA SER A 169 12.28 -7.99 -4.27
C SER A 169 10.80 -8.32 -4.40
N HIS A 170 9.98 -7.96 -3.40
CA HIS A 170 8.56 -8.22 -3.39
C HIS A 170 7.79 -6.96 -3.06
N THR A 171 6.98 -6.48 -4.00
CA THR A 171 6.24 -5.23 -3.87
C THR A 171 4.76 -5.39 -4.16
N LEU A 172 3.94 -4.55 -3.53
CA LEU A 172 2.51 -4.42 -3.75
C LEU A 172 2.22 -3.08 -4.42
N TRP A 173 1.55 -3.08 -5.57
CA TRP A 173 1.19 -1.86 -6.28
C TRP A 173 -0.32 -1.67 -6.24
N PHE A 174 -0.76 -0.60 -5.60
CA PHE A 174 -2.16 -0.31 -5.34
C PHE A 174 -2.70 0.68 -6.37
N LEU A 175 -3.36 0.17 -7.40
CA LEU A 175 -3.84 0.88 -8.60
C LEU A 175 -5.32 1.30 -8.48
N PRO A 176 -5.81 2.25 -9.30
CA PRO A 176 -7.18 2.74 -9.21
C PRO A 176 -8.26 1.70 -9.44
N ASN A 177 -8.12 0.83 -10.43
CA ASN A 177 -9.16 -0.11 -10.84
C ASN A 177 -8.58 -1.36 -11.53
N VAL A 178 -9.46 -2.29 -11.89
CA VAL A 178 -9.10 -3.56 -12.52
C VAL A 178 -8.40 -3.36 -13.87
N ALA A 179 -8.91 -2.45 -14.71
CA ALA A 179 -8.31 -2.16 -16.01
C ALA A 179 -6.88 -1.61 -15.85
N SER A 180 -6.64 -0.74 -14.87
CA SER A 180 -5.30 -0.21 -14.56
C SER A 180 -4.32 -1.31 -14.13
N CYS A 181 -4.79 -2.33 -13.37
CA CYS A 181 -3.95 -3.46 -13.00
C CYS A 181 -3.51 -4.27 -14.22
N PHE A 182 -4.42 -4.55 -15.15
CA PHE A 182 -4.07 -5.27 -16.39
C PHE A 182 -3.23 -4.40 -17.32
N ALA A 183 -3.54 -3.11 -17.46
CA ALA A 183 -2.74 -2.19 -18.27
C ALA A 183 -1.29 -2.11 -17.76
N MET A 184 -1.10 -2.03 -16.44
CA MET A 184 0.23 -2.06 -15.83
C MET A 184 0.95 -3.38 -16.12
N ALA A 185 0.28 -4.52 -15.96
CA ALA A 185 0.87 -5.82 -16.28
C ALA A 185 1.29 -5.93 -17.76
N ASN A 186 0.48 -5.39 -18.67
CA ASN A 186 0.78 -5.38 -20.08
C ASN A 186 1.96 -4.44 -20.40
N LEU A 187 1.99 -3.25 -19.81
CA LEU A 187 3.07 -2.27 -19.98
C LEU A 187 4.41 -2.82 -19.46
N LEU A 188 4.44 -3.45 -18.29
CA LEU A 188 5.65 -4.06 -17.72
C LEU A 188 6.24 -5.18 -18.58
N LYS A 189 5.45 -5.86 -19.41
CA LYS A 189 5.90 -6.91 -20.34
C LYS A 189 6.53 -6.36 -21.63
N GLN A 190 6.33 -5.07 -21.93
CA GLN A 190 6.84 -4.48 -23.17
C GLN A 190 8.38 -4.45 -23.19
N ARG A 191 8.97 -4.50 -24.40
CA ARG A 191 10.44 -4.64 -24.57
C ARG A 191 11.27 -3.55 -23.91
N GLN A 192 10.79 -2.30 -23.88
CA GLN A 192 11.46 -1.18 -23.22
C GLN A 192 11.54 -1.35 -21.72
N ASN A 193 10.68 -2.17 -21.13
CA ASN A 193 10.58 -2.43 -19.70
C ASN A 193 11.35 -3.69 -19.26
N LYS A 194 12.44 -4.04 -19.97
CA LYS A 194 13.25 -5.23 -19.72
C LYS A 194 13.69 -5.39 -18.26
N PHE A 195 13.94 -4.29 -17.56
CA PHE A 195 14.28 -4.33 -16.15
C PHE A 195 13.25 -5.09 -15.29
N TYR A 196 11.95 -4.90 -15.60
CA TYR A 196 10.87 -5.53 -14.84
C TYR A 196 10.63 -6.99 -15.22
N HIS A 197 11.28 -7.50 -16.28
CA HIS A 197 11.14 -8.89 -16.70
C HIS A 197 11.75 -9.89 -15.68
N ASP A 198 12.62 -9.42 -14.78
CA ASP A 198 13.13 -10.21 -13.65
C ASP A 198 12.06 -10.41 -12.56
N TYR A 199 10.97 -9.66 -12.61
CA TYR A 199 9.87 -9.75 -11.64
C TYR A 199 8.71 -10.58 -12.23
N LYS A 200 8.19 -11.50 -11.45
CA LYS A 200 6.91 -12.15 -11.76
C LYS A 200 5.77 -11.18 -11.41
N VAL A 201 5.07 -10.72 -12.44
CA VAL A 201 3.94 -9.78 -12.27
C VAL A 201 2.66 -10.56 -12.03
N VAL A 202 2.03 -10.34 -10.89
CA VAL A 202 0.81 -11.05 -10.46
C VAL A 202 -0.34 -10.05 -10.36
N VAL A 203 -1.39 -10.24 -11.17
CA VAL A 203 -2.60 -9.41 -11.13
C VAL A 203 -3.60 -10.01 -10.17
N CYS A 204 -3.86 -9.32 -9.05
CA CYS A 204 -4.84 -9.68 -8.04
C CYS A 204 -5.99 -8.66 -8.05
N ALA A 205 -6.76 -8.66 -9.15
CA ALA A 205 -7.85 -7.72 -9.38
C ALA A 205 -9.01 -8.37 -10.15
N GLY A 206 -10.22 -7.84 -9.96
CA GLY A 206 -11.42 -8.35 -10.62
C GLY A 206 -11.96 -9.66 -9.99
N THR A 207 -13.06 -10.14 -10.53
CA THR A 207 -13.76 -11.33 -10.01
C THR A 207 -12.96 -12.62 -10.16
N ALA A 208 -12.16 -12.73 -11.22
CA ALA A 208 -11.32 -13.90 -11.49
C ALA A 208 -10.21 -14.14 -10.44
N ALA A 209 -9.82 -13.10 -9.70
CA ALA A 209 -8.80 -13.23 -8.65
C ALA A 209 -9.34 -13.86 -7.35
N GLY A 210 -10.63 -14.21 -7.26
CA GLY A 210 -11.23 -14.74 -6.03
C GLY A 210 -11.39 -13.70 -4.92
N ILE A 211 -11.69 -14.14 -3.70
CA ILE A 211 -11.87 -13.30 -2.50
C ILE A 211 -11.03 -13.89 -1.36
N GLY A 212 -10.43 -13.02 -0.54
CA GLY A 212 -9.68 -13.44 0.65
C GLY A 212 -8.50 -14.36 0.31
N LEU A 213 -8.51 -15.60 0.81
CA LEU A 213 -7.44 -16.57 0.60
C LEU A 213 -7.28 -17.00 -0.87
N ASP A 214 -8.36 -17.03 -1.63
CA ASP A 214 -8.29 -17.38 -3.06
C ASP A 214 -7.48 -16.34 -3.83
N ALA A 215 -7.63 -15.05 -3.49
CA ALA A 215 -6.84 -13.98 -4.08
C ALA A 215 -5.36 -14.02 -3.66
N LEU A 216 -5.05 -14.63 -2.52
CA LEU A 216 -3.69 -14.77 -2.01
C LEU A 216 -2.92 -15.91 -2.69
N HIS A 217 -3.61 -16.99 -3.07
CA HIS A 217 -2.98 -18.19 -3.64
C HIS A 217 -2.11 -17.89 -4.87
N PRO A 218 -2.54 -17.08 -5.87
CA PRO A 218 -1.68 -16.73 -7.02
C PRO A 218 -0.41 -15.99 -6.60
N VAL A 219 -0.47 -15.14 -5.57
CA VAL A 219 0.70 -14.43 -5.05
C VAL A 219 1.70 -15.40 -4.47
N GLN A 220 1.25 -16.31 -3.60
CA GLN A 220 2.11 -17.31 -2.97
C GLN A 220 2.72 -18.28 -3.98
N ALA A 221 1.93 -18.75 -4.94
CA ALA A 221 2.39 -19.66 -6.00
C ALA A 221 3.47 -19.02 -6.89
N ASN A 222 3.31 -17.74 -7.26
CA ASN A 222 4.32 -17.03 -8.05
C ASN A 222 5.54 -16.62 -7.22
N MET A 223 5.37 -16.33 -5.95
CA MET A 223 6.46 -16.00 -5.05
C MET A 223 7.38 -17.21 -4.83
N GLY A 224 6.81 -18.40 -4.61
CA GLY A 224 7.59 -19.62 -4.37
C GLY A 224 8.56 -19.46 -3.20
N ASP A 225 9.86 -19.64 -3.44
CA ASP A 225 10.89 -19.25 -2.49
C ASP A 225 11.15 -17.74 -2.59
N PRO A 226 10.77 -16.96 -1.58
CA PRO A 226 10.89 -15.50 -1.64
C PRO A 226 12.33 -15.00 -1.55
N LEU A 227 13.31 -15.84 -1.24
CA LEU A 227 14.72 -15.47 -1.25
C LEU A 227 15.33 -15.55 -2.65
N GLU A 228 14.73 -16.34 -3.54
CA GLU A 228 15.24 -16.57 -4.90
C GLU A 228 14.42 -15.86 -5.98
N THR A 229 13.25 -15.33 -5.64
CA THR A 229 12.32 -14.74 -6.59
C THR A 229 12.08 -13.26 -6.37
N LYS A 230 11.53 -12.62 -7.40
CA LYS A 230 11.07 -11.23 -7.32
C LYS A 230 9.63 -11.16 -7.84
N THR A 231 8.74 -10.42 -7.14
CA THR A 231 7.35 -10.29 -7.53
C THR A 231 6.86 -8.85 -7.46
N ILE A 232 6.03 -8.46 -8.41
CA ILE A 232 5.21 -7.26 -8.38
C ILE A 232 3.76 -7.71 -8.33
N THR A 233 3.07 -7.47 -7.22
CA THR A 233 1.64 -7.78 -7.06
C THR A 233 0.83 -6.53 -7.36
N LEU A 234 -0.06 -6.60 -8.35
CA LEU A 234 -0.93 -5.51 -8.79
C LEU A 234 -2.33 -5.72 -8.23
N THR A 235 -2.86 -4.75 -7.51
CA THR A 235 -4.20 -4.81 -6.91
C THR A 235 -4.91 -3.47 -6.97
N CYS A 236 -6.24 -3.49 -6.92
CA CYS A 236 -7.06 -2.28 -6.81
C CYS A 236 -8.01 -2.27 -5.58
N GLY A 237 -7.77 -3.18 -4.62
CA GLY A 237 -8.57 -3.27 -3.40
C GLY A 237 -8.46 -4.64 -2.74
N LYS A 238 -8.32 -5.71 -3.53
CA LYS A 238 -8.05 -7.04 -2.98
C LYS A 238 -6.67 -7.05 -2.31
N LEU A 239 -6.52 -7.89 -1.29
CA LEU A 239 -5.28 -8.03 -0.52
C LEU A 239 -4.88 -6.80 0.32
N THR A 240 -5.70 -5.73 0.35
CA THR A 240 -5.45 -4.59 1.26
C THR A 240 -5.92 -4.86 2.68
N THR A 241 -6.81 -5.85 2.87
CA THR A 241 -7.32 -6.27 4.17
C THR A 241 -7.29 -7.80 4.31
N GLY A 242 -7.24 -8.31 5.54
CA GLY A 242 -7.43 -9.72 5.85
C GLY A 242 -6.33 -10.69 5.39
N VAL A 243 -5.22 -10.21 4.83
CA VAL A 243 -4.13 -11.05 4.33
C VAL A 243 -2.78 -10.65 4.91
N THR A 244 -1.88 -11.62 5.02
CA THR A 244 -0.50 -11.41 5.46
C THR A 244 0.45 -12.03 4.45
N VAL A 245 1.29 -11.19 3.83
CA VAL A 245 2.38 -11.60 2.93
C VAL A 245 3.68 -11.04 3.48
N LYS A 246 4.37 -11.84 4.28
CA LYS A 246 5.59 -11.41 5.00
C LYS A 246 6.67 -10.82 4.11
N PRO A 247 6.95 -11.36 2.89
CA PRO A 247 8.00 -10.84 2.02
C PRO A 247 7.70 -9.50 1.34
N TRP A 248 6.47 -8.98 1.38
CA TRP A 248 6.24 -7.63 0.86
C TRP A 248 7.02 -6.59 1.67
N THR A 249 7.95 -5.92 1.03
CA THR A 249 8.81 -4.90 1.63
C THR A 249 8.45 -3.48 1.21
N GLY A 250 7.75 -3.31 0.09
CA GLY A 250 7.32 -2.00 -0.40
C GLY A 250 5.92 -2.02 -0.98
N ILE A 251 5.17 -0.92 -0.73
CA ILE A 251 3.89 -0.65 -1.37
C ILE A 251 3.96 0.64 -2.16
N PHE A 252 3.44 0.62 -3.38
CA PHE A 252 3.29 1.79 -4.25
C PHE A 252 1.83 2.24 -4.22
N MET A 253 1.58 3.42 -3.69
CA MET A 253 0.26 4.03 -3.60
C MET A 253 -0.02 4.79 -4.90
N LEU A 254 -0.63 4.09 -5.87
CA LEU A 254 -0.86 4.56 -7.23
C LEU A 254 -2.32 4.95 -7.48
N ARG A 255 -3.04 5.28 -6.42
CA ARG A 255 -4.41 5.77 -6.49
C ARG A 255 -4.68 6.82 -5.43
N ASN A 256 -5.61 7.71 -5.73
CA ASN A 256 -6.12 8.65 -4.75
C ASN A 256 -7.16 7.96 -3.87
N LEU A 257 -6.91 7.95 -2.57
CA LEU A 257 -7.83 7.45 -1.54
C LEU A 257 -8.43 8.63 -0.78
N LYS A 258 -9.74 8.57 -0.56
CA LYS A 258 -10.46 9.59 0.22
C LYS A 258 -10.41 9.33 1.72
N SER A 259 -10.16 8.07 2.13
CA SER A 259 -10.18 7.65 3.52
C SER A 259 -8.78 7.30 4.00
N PRO A 260 -8.28 7.94 5.06
CA PRO A 260 -7.03 7.56 5.72
C PRO A 260 -7.07 6.10 6.20
N GLU A 261 -8.23 5.63 6.63
CA GLU A 261 -8.44 4.25 7.04
C GLU A 261 -8.02 3.27 5.92
N THR A 262 -8.58 3.45 4.72
CA THR A 262 -8.24 2.59 3.56
C THR A 262 -6.77 2.74 3.16
N TYR A 263 -6.22 3.95 3.26
CA TYR A 263 -4.83 4.22 2.97
C TYR A 263 -3.90 3.43 3.90
N PHE A 264 -4.09 3.54 5.21
CA PHE A 264 -3.24 2.88 6.18
C PHE A 264 -3.51 1.38 6.27
N GLN A 265 -4.73 0.90 6.02
CA GLN A 265 -5.00 -0.53 5.86
C GLN A 265 -4.14 -1.15 4.74
N ALA A 266 -3.98 -0.44 3.62
CA ALA A 266 -3.10 -0.87 2.54
C ALA A 266 -1.62 -0.72 2.93
N ALA A 267 -1.20 0.43 3.49
CA ALA A 267 0.18 0.70 3.89
C ALA A 267 0.70 -0.34 4.89
N PHE A 268 -0.11 -0.72 5.88
CA PHE A 268 0.28 -1.70 6.89
C PHE A 268 0.45 -3.14 6.35
N ARG A 269 0.09 -3.42 5.09
CA ARG A 269 0.36 -4.75 4.50
C ARG A 269 1.85 -5.05 4.39
N VAL A 270 2.69 -4.04 4.27
CA VAL A 270 4.15 -4.23 4.21
C VAL A 270 4.83 -4.25 5.58
N GLN A 271 4.09 -3.96 6.67
CA GLN A 271 4.62 -3.96 8.03
C GLN A 271 4.72 -5.36 8.66
N SER A 272 4.17 -6.39 8.02
CA SER A 272 4.22 -7.76 8.57
C SER A 272 5.66 -8.21 8.82
N PRO A 273 6.00 -8.72 10.01
CA PRO A 273 7.35 -9.23 10.29
C PRO A 273 7.72 -10.37 9.37
N TRP A 274 8.96 -10.36 8.89
CA TRP A 274 9.50 -11.44 8.07
C TRP A 274 10.76 -12.00 8.70
N GLU A 275 10.63 -13.21 9.24
CA GLU A 275 11.72 -13.99 9.85
C GLU A 275 11.85 -15.33 9.12
N VAL A 276 13.09 -15.78 8.95
CA VAL A 276 13.43 -17.11 8.44
C VAL A 276 14.15 -17.86 9.54
N LYS A 277 13.77 -19.11 9.77
CA LYS A 277 14.47 -20.01 10.70
C LYS A 277 15.66 -20.64 9.98
N ASN A 278 16.83 -20.55 10.58
CA ASN A 278 18.02 -21.26 10.14
C ASN A 278 17.99 -22.73 10.59
N GLU A 279 18.84 -23.56 10.02
CA GLU A 279 18.96 -24.99 10.36
C GLU A 279 19.21 -25.24 11.86
N GLU A 280 19.91 -24.33 12.51
CA GLU A 280 20.21 -24.36 13.95
C GLU A 280 19.04 -23.91 14.84
N GLY A 281 17.88 -23.55 14.25
CA GLY A 281 16.69 -23.08 14.97
C GLY A 281 16.72 -21.60 15.35
N SER A 282 17.82 -20.88 15.05
CA SER A 282 17.89 -19.43 15.20
C SER A 282 17.04 -18.73 14.13
N LYS A 283 16.56 -17.52 14.46
CA LYS A 283 15.74 -16.70 13.55
C LYS A 283 16.55 -15.56 12.99
N THR A 284 16.53 -15.41 11.68
CA THR A 284 17.09 -14.24 10.99
C THR A 284 15.97 -13.32 10.54
N ILE A 285 16.06 -12.04 10.90
CA ILE A 285 15.13 -11.00 10.48
C ILE A 285 15.50 -10.58 9.06
N MET A 286 14.59 -10.81 8.12
CA MET A 286 14.80 -10.53 6.70
C MET A 286 14.43 -9.10 6.32
N LYS A 287 13.65 -8.41 7.15
CA LYS A 287 13.09 -7.10 6.86
C LYS A 287 13.16 -6.21 8.11
N ASN A 288 14.11 -5.28 8.14
CA ASN A 288 14.22 -4.28 9.20
C ASN A 288 13.41 -3.01 8.92
N GLU A 289 13.17 -2.73 7.64
CA GLU A 289 12.39 -1.61 7.16
C GLU A 289 11.40 -2.06 6.11
N CYS A 290 10.27 -1.36 6.02
CA CYS A 290 9.30 -1.47 4.95
C CYS A 290 8.98 -0.07 4.42
N TYR A 291 8.57 0.00 3.15
CA TYR A 291 8.50 1.26 2.43
C TYR A 291 7.11 1.51 1.87
N VAL A 292 6.65 2.74 2.03
CA VAL A 292 5.46 3.27 1.36
C VAL A 292 5.91 4.33 0.37
N PHE A 293 5.64 4.13 -0.90
CA PHE A 293 5.95 5.07 -1.97
C PHE A 293 4.68 5.76 -2.42
N ASP A 294 4.63 7.08 -2.29
CA ASP A 294 3.48 7.88 -2.71
C ASP A 294 3.93 8.98 -3.67
N PHE A 295 3.16 9.18 -4.74
CA PHE A 295 3.45 10.11 -5.82
C PHE A 295 2.48 11.30 -5.87
N ALA A 296 1.70 11.49 -4.78
CA ALA A 296 0.81 12.62 -4.57
C ALA A 296 1.10 13.23 -3.19
N LEU A 297 2.17 14.04 -3.10
CA LEU A 297 2.74 14.56 -1.85
C LEU A 297 1.69 15.20 -0.93
N ASP A 298 0.89 16.12 -1.46
CA ASP A 298 -0.09 16.87 -0.66
C ASP A 298 -1.15 15.95 -0.05
N ARG A 299 -1.58 14.95 -0.80
CA ARG A 299 -2.52 13.93 -0.30
C ARG A 299 -1.89 13.01 0.73
N ALA A 300 -0.66 12.59 0.52
CA ALA A 300 0.04 11.76 1.49
C ALA A 300 0.16 12.46 2.84
N LEU A 301 0.54 13.73 2.82
CA LEU A 301 0.61 14.57 4.02
C LEU A 301 -0.76 14.75 4.68
N TRP A 302 -1.80 14.97 3.89
CA TRP A 302 -3.16 15.08 4.41
C TRP A 302 -3.63 13.77 5.06
N GLN A 303 -3.35 12.61 4.43
CA GLN A 303 -3.71 11.30 4.99
C GLN A 303 -3.02 11.05 6.35
N ILE A 304 -1.74 11.42 6.47
CA ILE A 304 -0.98 11.29 7.71
C ILE A 304 -1.57 12.20 8.79
N SER A 305 -1.85 13.46 8.45
CA SER A 305 -2.41 14.44 9.38
C SER A 305 -3.79 14.02 9.87
N ASP A 306 -4.70 13.66 8.95
CA ASP A 306 -6.05 13.22 9.31
C ASP A 306 -6.04 11.93 10.14
N TYR A 307 -5.15 10.99 9.81
CA TYR A 307 -4.96 9.77 10.60
C TYR A 307 -4.49 10.08 12.02
N SER A 308 -3.49 10.95 12.17
CA SER A 308 -2.96 11.34 13.49
C SER A 308 -4.01 12.05 14.33
N CYS A 309 -4.76 12.98 13.74
CA CYS A 309 -5.85 13.69 14.44
C CYS A 309 -6.96 12.76 14.92
N ARG A 310 -7.24 11.68 14.17
CA ARG A 310 -8.26 10.69 14.57
C ARG A 310 -7.80 9.73 15.66
N LEU A 311 -6.50 9.54 15.84
CA LEU A 311 -5.94 8.72 16.91
C LEU A 311 -5.85 9.45 18.23
N ASP A 312 -5.74 10.77 18.21
CA ASP A 312 -5.66 11.60 19.42
C ASP A 312 -7.01 12.26 19.69
N ILE A 313 -7.77 11.65 20.59
CA ILE A 313 -9.11 12.11 20.97
C ILE A 313 -9.04 13.45 21.74
N ASN A 314 -7.88 13.80 22.29
CA ASN A 314 -7.67 14.97 23.15
C ASN A 314 -7.14 16.21 22.41
N GLU A 315 -6.64 16.09 21.21
CA GLU A 315 -6.27 17.24 20.38
C GLU A 315 -7.49 17.69 19.57
N SER A 316 -8.19 18.66 20.11
CA SER A 316 -9.12 19.48 19.35
C SER A 316 -8.35 20.08 18.16
N ASN A 317 -8.84 19.86 16.94
CA ASN A 317 -8.35 20.34 15.65
C ASN A 317 -7.50 21.61 15.73
N PRO A 318 -6.31 21.64 15.08
CA PRO A 318 -5.57 22.88 14.89
C PRO A 318 -6.32 23.86 13.99
#